data_a217e71286f900e8be45c74442e75afd
#
_entry.id   a217e71286f900e8be45c74442e75afd
#
_cell.length_a   1.000
_cell.length_b   1.000
_cell.length_c   1.000
_cell.angle_alpha   90.00
_cell.angle_beta   90.00
_cell.angle_gamma   90.00
#
_symmetry.space_group_name_H-M   'P 1'
#
loop_
_entity.id
_entity.type
_entity.pdbx_description
1 polymer ?
#
loop_
_entity_poly.entity_id
_entity_poly.type
_entity_poly.pdbx_seq_one_letter_code
_entity_poly.pdbx_strand_id
1 'polypeptide(L)'
;MISRNDNKNVTDDSRGGCAVRVAAAGQDVLSGTKKEGQLAVERIYGSTFPVILGPMAGVTDLAFRLLCREQGCDVTVTEMISAKALYYGNKNTIPLLETDPGEAPVGVQIFGSEPELMGQMAHKIEDRGFAFVDINMGCPVPKIVNNHEGSALMKQPELAGRIVREVKKAVSLPVTVKFRLGFDEAHKNAVEFARVMEDSGADAIAVHGRTREQYYSGRADWEAIRQVKEAVSLPVIANGDILSAEAALAIREQTGCDGIMVARGSKGNPWIFREIRAALRGEPVPAPPTAQERIDMLLRHAALCVRYKGEYTGIREMRKHAAWYTAGLRGSSRLRQEVNQVTTLKELYELLTGSR
;
A
#
# COMPACT_ATOMS: atom_id res chain seq x y z
N MET A 1 -77.35 13.35 43.92
CA MET A 1 -76.88 14.17 45.06
C MET A 1 -75.39 14.31 44.85
N ILE A 2 -74.90 15.45 44.35
CA ILE A 2 -74.22 16.50 45.10
C ILE A 2 -72.85 15.95 45.58
N SER A 3 -71.66 16.44 45.29
CA SER A 3 -71.18 17.77 44.82
C SER A 3 -69.65 17.64 44.69
N ARG A 4 -69.04 18.27 43.71
CA ARG A 4 -67.99 19.31 43.75
C ARG A 4 -66.88 19.15 44.80
N ASN A 5 -65.58 19.29 44.52
CA ASN A 5 -64.86 20.46 43.99
C ASN A 5 -63.35 20.12 43.81
N ASP A 6 -62.83 20.60 42.75
CA ASP A 6 -61.70 21.49 42.53
C ASP A 6 -60.48 21.47 43.52
N ASN A 7 -59.27 21.31 43.07
CA ASN A 7 -58.33 22.39 42.75
C ASN A 7 -56.90 21.96 42.39
N LYS A 8 -56.48 22.51 41.25
CA LYS A 8 -55.25 23.22 40.91
C LYS A 8 -53.86 22.52 41.04
N ASN A 9 -53.34 22.33 39.84
CA ASN A 9 -52.05 22.82 39.35
C ASN A 9 -50.98 23.25 40.35
N VAL A 10 -49.77 22.66 40.19
CA VAL A 10 -48.57 23.46 39.89
C VAL A 10 -47.58 22.57 39.08
N THR A 11 -47.28 22.97 37.90
CA THR A 11 -46.18 22.54 37.04
C THR A 11 -44.86 22.97 37.65
N ASP A 12 -43.90 22.05 37.70
CA ASP A 12 -42.50 22.46 37.71
C ASP A 12 -41.73 21.74 36.57
N ASP A 13 -41.46 22.54 35.57
CA ASP A 13 -40.80 22.21 34.33
C ASP A 13 -39.38 22.75 34.44
N SER A 14 -38.42 21.95 34.89
CA SER A 14 -37.00 22.29 34.77
C SER A 14 -36.04 21.12 35.04
N ARG A 15 -36.06 20.08 34.20
CA ARG A 15 -34.90 19.12 34.05
C ARG A 15 -34.94 18.38 32.72
N GLY A 16 -34.58 19.05 31.64
CA GLY A 16 -34.59 18.41 30.32
C GLY A 16 -33.73 19.07 29.27
N GLY A 17 -32.63 19.74 29.64
CA GLY A 17 -31.94 20.57 28.66
C GLY A 17 -30.44 20.32 28.43
N CYS A 18 -29.80 19.40 29.18
CA CYS A 18 -28.34 19.30 29.12
C CYS A 18 -27.80 18.02 28.45
N ALA A 19 -28.53 16.92 28.50
CA ALA A 19 -28.05 15.63 27.98
C ALA A 19 -28.14 15.48 26.45
N VAL A 20 -29.11 16.16 25.81
CA VAL A 20 -29.35 16.03 24.36
C VAL A 20 -28.36 16.85 23.52
N ARG A 21 -27.83 17.98 24.06
CA ARG A 21 -26.86 18.81 23.34
C ARG A 21 -25.44 18.21 23.30
N VAL A 22 -25.03 17.42 24.30
CA VAL A 22 -23.68 16.80 24.32
C VAL A 22 -23.60 15.64 23.36
N ALA A 23 -24.67 14.84 23.19
CA ALA A 23 -24.70 13.73 22.24
C ALA A 23 -24.75 14.20 20.78
N ALA A 24 -25.49 15.28 20.46
CA ALA A 24 -25.56 15.85 19.12
C ALA A 24 -24.21 16.50 18.69
N ALA A 25 -23.56 17.25 19.60
CA ALA A 25 -22.26 17.84 19.33
C ALA A 25 -21.16 16.79 19.10
N GLY A 26 -21.20 15.66 19.83
CA GLY A 26 -20.26 14.55 19.64
C GLY A 26 -20.46 13.82 18.31
N GLN A 27 -21.69 13.67 17.83
CA GLN A 27 -21.98 13.04 16.54
C GLN A 27 -21.60 13.93 15.37
N ASP A 28 -21.79 15.25 15.46
CA ASP A 28 -21.41 16.20 14.42
C ASP A 28 -19.88 16.33 14.31
N VAL A 29 -19.14 16.32 15.40
CA VAL A 29 -17.67 16.33 15.40
C VAL A 29 -17.11 15.05 14.80
N LEU A 30 -17.65 13.88 15.16
CA LEU A 30 -17.24 12.58 14.59
C LEU A 30 -17.61 12.44 13.12
N SER A 31 -18.69 13.06 12.65
CA SER A 31 -19.05 13.09 11.22
C SER A 31 -18.17 14.05 10.43
N GLY A 32 -17.75 15.15 11.02
CA GLY A 32 -16.81 16.13 10.45
C GLY A 32 -15.42 15.52 10.22
N THR A 33 -14.85 14.91 11.24
CA THR A 33 -13.51 14.27 11.16
C THR A 33 -13.46 13.09 10.18
N LYS A 34 -14.53 12.29 10.06
CA LYS A 34 -14.63 11.23 9.05
C LYS A 34 -14.69 11.79 7.63
N LYS A 35 -15.39 12.90 7.40
CA LYS A 35 -15.41 13.58 6.10
C LYS A 35 -14.05 14.16 5.72
N GLU A 36 -13.36 14.79 6.65
CA GLU A 36 -12.01 15.34 6.43
C GLU A 36 -11.01 14.23 6.10
N GLY A 37 -11.03 13.11 6.83
CA GLY A 37 -10.19 11.94 6.54
C GLY A 37 -10.46 11.36 5.15
N GLN A 38 -11.72 11.23 4.72
CA GLN A 38 -12.06 10.77 3.37
C GLN A 38 -11.58 11.72 2.27
N LEU A 39 -11.71 13.03 2.47
CA LEU A 39 -11.21 14.05 1.54
C LEU A 39 -9.67 13.99 1.42
N ALA A 40 -8.96 13.72 2.52
CA ALA A 40 -7.51 13.55 2.51
C ALA A 40 -7.10 12.31 1.70
N VAL A 41 -7.78 11.18 1.89
CA VAL A 41 -7.56 9.94 1.11
C VAL A 41 -7.79 10.18 -0.37
N GLU A 42 -8.90 10.80 -0.74
CA GLU A 42 -9.25 11.08 -2.13
C GLU A 42 -8.25 12.04 -2.79
N ARG A 43 -7.78 13.06 -2.06
CA ARG A 43 -6.74 14.00 -2.53
C ARG A 43 -5.41 13.29 -2.82
N ILE A 44 -5.00 12.32 -1.99
CA ILE A 44 -3.71 11.64 -2.13
C ILE A 44 -3.79 10.55 -3.20
N TYR A 45 -4.87 9.77 -3.19
CA TYR A 45 -4.96 8.51 -3.92
C TYR A 45 -5.99 8.49 -5.06
N GLY A 46 -6.79 9.56 -5.21
CA GLY A 46 -7.84 9.64 -6.24
C GLY A 46 -9.02 8.69 -6.01
N SER A 47 -9.18 8.14 -4.80
CA SER A 47 -10.24 7.19 -4.43
C SER A 47 -10.59 7.34 -2.96
N THR A 48 -11.86 7.20 -2.62
CA THR A 48 -12.36 7.26 -1.23
C THR A 48 -11.98 6.03 -0.39
N PHE A 49 -11.65 4.91 -1.04
CA PHE A 49 -11.09 3.70 -0.42
C PHE A 49 -10.14 3.03 -1.43
N PRO A 50 -8.88 3.44 -1.47
CA PRO A 50 -7.92 2.97 -2.46
C PRO A 50 -7.50 1.50 -2.23
N VAL A 51 -7.42 0.75 -3.31
CA VAL A 51 -6.78 -0.57 -3.37
C VAL A 51 -5.43 -0.39 -4.06
N ILE A 52 -4.36 -0.41 -3.27
CA ILE A 52 -3.01 0.00 -3.68
C ILE A 52 -2.14 -1.22 -3.97
N LEU A 53 -1.34 -1.19 -5.03
CA LEU A 53 -0.24 -2.14 -5.23
C LEU A 53 0.94 -1.74 -4.35
N GLY A 54 1.27 -2.58 -3.37
CA GLY A 54 2.39 -2.33 -2.46
C GLY A 54 3.75 -2.53 -3.13
N PRO A 55 4.74 -1.68 -2.83
CA PRO A 55 6.08 -1.76 -3.40
C PRO A 55 6.80 -3.04 -2.99
N MET A 56 7.32 -3.77 -3.96
CA MET A 56 8.10 -5.00 -3.78
C MET A 56 9.32 -4.99 -4.70
N ALA A 57 10.52 -4.82 -4.14
CA ALA A 57 11.78 -4.78 -4.89
C ALA A 57 11.95 -6.00 -5.80
N GLY A 58 12.24 -5.76 -7.07
CA GLY A 58 12.35 -6.77 -8.10
C GLY A 58 11.01 -7.37 -8.56
N VAL A 59 9.86 -6.84 -8.15
CA VAL A 59 8.53 -7.37 -8.49
C VAL A 59 7.61 -6.31 -9.08
N THR A 60 7.51 -5.16 -8.44
CA THR A 60 6.59 -4.10 -8.84
C THR A 60 7.26 -3.06 -9.74
N ASP A 61 7.91 -3.55 -10.77
CA ASP A 61 8.44 -2.72 -11.85
C ASP A 61 7.30 -2.11 -12.70
N LEU A 62 7.66 -1.19 -13.59
CA LEU A 62 6.70 -0.50 -14.44
C LEU A 62 5.78 -1.46 -15.21
N ALA A 63 6.34 -2.56 -15.77
CA ALA A 63 5.55 -3.54 -16.52
C ALA A 63 4.46 -4.18 -15.65
N PHE A 64 4.81 -4.58 -14.43
CA PHE A 64 3.84 -5.19 -13.52
C PHE A 64 2.84 -4.19 -12.95
N ARG A 65 3.27 -2.95 -12.67
CA ARG A 65 2.38 -1.88 -12.22
C ARG A 65 1.28 -1.59 -13.26
N LEU A 66 1.64 -1.49 -14.54
CA LEU A 66 0.67 -1.32 -15.64
C LEU A 66 -0.37 -2.44 -15.68
N LEU A 67 0.06 -3.70 -15.59
CA LEU A 67 -0.86 -4.84 -15.58
C LEU A 67 -1.81 -4.81 -14.37
N CYS A 68 -1.33 -4.42 -13.20
CA CYS A 68 -2.19 -4.26 -12.02
C CYS A 68 -3.19 -3.12 -12.19
N ARG A 69 -2.79 -2.00 -12.81
CA ARG A 69 -3.70 -0.88 -13.11
C ARG A 69 -4.83 -1.31 -14.04
N GLU A 70 -4.52 -2.03 -15.10
CA GLU A 70 -5.52 -2.58 -16.03
C GLU A 70 -6.51 -3.53 -15.35
N GLN A 71 -6.10 -4.19 -14.28
CA GLN A 71 -6.95 -5.06 -13.47
C GLN A 71 -7.69 -4.34 -12.34
N GLY A 72 -7.68 -2.98 -12.32
CA GLY A 72 -8.47 -2.20 -11.37
C GLY A 72 -7.76 -1.83 -10.07
N CYS A 73 -6.42 -1.93 -10.01
CA CYS A 73 -5.63 -1.30 -8.97
C CYS A 73 -5.83 0.22 -9.04
N ASP A 74 -6.16 0.88 -7.92
CA ASP A 74 -6.39 2.34 -7.93
C ASP A 74 -5.09 3.12 -7.98
N VAL A 75 -4.06 2.65 -7.30
CA VAL A 75 -2.78 3.35 -7.12
C VAL A 75 -1.64 2.35 -7.14
N THR A 76 -0.58 2.71 -7.82
CA THR A 76 0.68 1.96 -7.77
C THR A 76 1.75 2.75 -7.03
N VAL A 77 2.78 2.06 -6.55
CA VAL A 77 3.95 2.68 -5.93
C VAL A 77 5.20 2.06 -6.57
N THR A 78 6.19 2.89 -6.89
CA THR A 78 7.45 2.40 -7.47
C THR A 78 8.14 1.42 -6.53
N GLU A 79 9.09 0.66 -7.04
CA GLU A 79 10.07 -0.02 -6.17
C GLU A 79 10.80 1.00 -5.32
N MET A 80 11.31 0.58 -4.16
CA MET A 80 12.01 1.48 -3.24
C MET A 80 13.33 2.00 -3.82
N ILE A 81 13.53 3.31 -3.80
CA ILE A 81 14.64 4.03 -4.39
C ILE A 81 15.54 4.59 -3.29
N SER A 82 16.83 4.24 -3.30
CA SER A 82 17.79 4.80 -2.35
C SER A 82 18.06 6.27 -2.65
N ALA A 83 17.79 7.15 -1.68
CA ALA A 83 18.13 8.57 -1.78
C ALA A 83 19.65 8.76 -2.02
N LYS A 84 20.47 7.99 -1.31
CA LYS A 84 21.93 8.01 -1.48
C LYS A 84 22.36 7.57 -2.88
N ALA A 85 21.78 6.48 -3.41
CA ALA A 85 22.09 6.02 -4.76
C ALA A 85 21.64 7.05 -5.83
N LEU A 86 20.50 7.72 -5.61
CA LEU A 86 20.01 8.78 -6.48
C LEU A 86 20.92 10.02 -6.45
N TYR A 87 21.40 10.39 -5.28
CA TYR A 87 22.34 11.50 -5.10
C TYR A 87 23.62 11.29 -5.89
N TYR A 88 24.21 10.09 -5.81
CA TYR A 88 25.43 9.73 -6.55
C TYR A 88 25.19 9.35 -8.01
N GLY A 89 23.99 9.51 -8.54
CA GLY A 89 23.67 9.24 -9.96
C GLY A 89 23.84 7.78 -10.36
N ASN A 90 23.54 6.83 -9.48
CA ASN A 90 23.66 5.41 -9.78
C ASN A 90 22.76 5.03 -10.97
N LYS A 91 23.37 4.52 -12.04
CA LYS A 91 22.71 4.20 -13.31
C LYS A 91 21.58 3.16 -13.17
N ASN A 92 21.66 2.27 -12.18
CA ASN A 92 20.62 1.26 -11.93
C ASN A 92 19.42 1.82 -11.14
N THR A 93 19.53 3.04 -10.60
CA THR A 93 18.47 3.68 -9.82
C THR A 93 17.53 4.49 -10.72
N ILE A 94 18.05 5.10 -11.78
CA ILE A 94 17.26 5.95 -12.68
C ILE A 94 16.07 5.20 -13.33
N PRO A 95 16.21 3.96 -13.83
CA PRO A 95 15.09 3.21 -14.39
C PRO A 95 13.95 2.93 -13.40
N LEU A 96 14.21 2.95 -12.09
CA LEU A 96 13.16 2.79 -11.08
C LEU A 96 12.23 4.00 -10.97
N LEU A 97 12.64 5.15 -11.53
CA LEU A 97 11.85 6.39 -11.62
C LEU A 97 10.99 6.46 -12.90
N GLU A 98 11.08 5.47 -13.78
CA GLU A 98 10.29 5.45 -14.99
C GLU A 98 8.81 5.20 -14.68
N THR A 99 7.96 5.97 -15.36
CA THR A 99 6.50 5.90 -15.28
C THR A 99 5.89 5.90 -16.68
N ASP A 100 4.66 5.46 -16.77
CA ASP A 100 3.85 5.52 -17.99
C ASP A 100 2.51 6.19 -17.65
N PRO A 101 1.94 7.05 -18.51
CA PRO A 101 0.64 7.68 -18.26
C PRO A 101 -0.48 6.68 -17.91
N GLY A 102 -0.39 5.44 -18.41
CA GLY A 102 -1.35 4.37 -18.12
C GLY A 102 -1.36 3.86 -16.69
N GLU A 103 -0.34 4.17 -15.88
CA GLU A 103 -0.31 3.77 -14.47
C GLU A 103 -0.74 4.86 -13.47
N ALA A 104 -1.02 6.07 -13.92
CA ALA A 104 -1.43 7.16 -13.03
C ALA A 104 -2.75 6.86 -12.29
N PRO A 105 -2.85 7.23 -10.97
CA PRO A 105 -1.83 7.85 -10.13
C PRO A 105 -0.77 6.85 -9.65
N VAL A 106 0.48 7.29 -9.59
CA VAL A 106 1.62 6.51 -9.10
C VAL A 106 2.39 7.29 -8.04
N GLY A 107 2.71 6.65 -6.90
CA GLY A 107 3.61 7.20 -5.89
C GLY A 107 5.05 6.77 -6.11
N VAL A 108 6.00 7.61 -5.73
CA VAL A 108 7.42 7.26 -5.70
C VAL A 108 7.84 6.89 -4.29
N GLN A 109 8.42 5.70 -4.11
CA GLN A 109 8.93 5.30 -2.79
C GLN A 109 10.43 5.52 -2.69
N ILE A 110 10.86 6.34 -1.72
CA ILE A 110 12.27 6.57 -1.41
C ILE A 110 12.64 6.02 -0.04
N PHE A 111 13.91 5.72 0.17
CA PHE A 111 14.45 5.31 1.47
C PHE A 111 15.84 5.89 1.72
N GLY A 112 16.15 6.10 2.98
CA GLY A 112 17.41 6.63 3.50
C GLY A 112 17.31 6.92 4.98
N SER A 113 18.42 7.30 5.60
CA SER A 113 18.50 7.65 7.03
C SER A 113 19.04 9.06 7.28
N GLU A 114 19.35 9.83 6.23
CA GLU A 114 19.88 11.20 6.30
C GLU A 114 18.76 12.19 5.95
N PRO A 115 18.17 12.95 6.92
CA PRO A 115 16.99 13.78 6.69
C PRO A 115 17.14 14.79 5.56
N GLU A 116 18.24 15.55 5.56
CA GLU A 116 18.51 16.60 4.58
C GLU A 116 18.68 16.01 3.17
N LEU A 117 19.37 14.86 3.05
CA LEU A 117 19.54 14.16 1.78
C LEU A 117 18.20 13.62 1.26
N MET A 118 17.36 13.09 2.16
CA MET A 118 16.01 12.62 1.80
C MET A 118 15.16 13.76 1.24
N GLY A 119 15.18 14.94 1.89
CA GLY A 119 14.48 16.14 1.39
C GLY A 119 15.02 16.59 0.03
N GLN A 120 16.34 16.69 -0.14
CA GLN A 120 16.95 17.07 -1.41
C GLN A 120 16.57 16.12 -2.56
N MET A 121 16.57 14.82 -2.30
CA MET A 121 16.24 13.84 -3.34
C MET A 121 14.75 13.78 -3.63
N ALA A 122 13.87 13.98 -2.65
CA ALA A 122 12.44 14.14 -2.87
C ALA A 122 12.16 15.34 -3.78
N HIS A 123 12.76 16.51 -3.50
CA HIS A 123 12.63 17.69 -4.36
C HIS A 123 13.13 17.43 -5.78
N LYS A 124 14.27 16.75 -5.93
CA LYS A 124 14.86 16.43 -7.26
C LYS A 124 13.94 15.61 -8.16
N ILE A 125 13.03 14.83 -7.57
CA ILE A 125 12.13 13.93 -8.30
C ILE A 125 10.68 14.41 -8.33
N GLU A 126 10.36 15.53 -7.69
CA GLU A 126 9.01 16.07 -7.56
C GLU A 126 8.31 16.28 -8.91
N ASP A 127 9.01 16.88 -9.87
CA ASP A 127 8.46 17.24 -11.19
C ASP A 127 8.37 16.06 -12.18
N ARG A 128 8.52 14.81 -11.72
CA ARG A 128 8.48 13.64 -12.59
C ARG A 128 7.08 13.05 -12.79
N GLY A 129 6.03 13.74 -12.33
CA GLY A 129 4.64 13.33 -12.52
C GLY A 129 4.15 12.29 -11.51
N PHE A 130 4.82 12.13 -10.38
CA PHE A 130 4.33 11.33 -9.26
C PHE A 130 3.19 12.04 -8.53
N ALA A 131 2.23 11.26 -8.02
CA ALA A 131 1.10 11.79 -7.25
C ALA A 131 1.46 12.07 -5.78
N PHE A 132 2.43 11.37 -5.22
CA PHE A 132 2.92 11.52 -3.85
C PHE A 132 4.32 10.91 -3.68
N VAL A 133 5.00 11.32 -2.61
CA VAL A 133 6.27 10.72 -2.15
C VAL A 133 5.97 9.80 -0.97
N ASP A 134 6.35 8.53 -1.07
CA ASP A 134 6.24 7.54 0.01
C ASP A 134 7.61 7.25 0.62
N ILE A 135 7.72 7.26 1.94
CA ILE A 135 8.97 7.00 2.65
C ILE A 135 8.94 5.57 3.20
N ASN A 136 9.91 4.75 2.77
CA ASN A 136 10.05 3.39 3.28
C ASN A 136 10.70 3.36 4.65
N MET A 137 9.94 2.97 5.66
CA MET A 137 10.41 2.70 7.03
C MET A 137 10.07 1.28 7.47
N GLY A 138 9.90 0.35 6.51
CA GLY A 138 9.46 -1.02 6.80
C GLY A 138 10.26 -2.13 6.13
N CYS A 139 11.26 -1.84 5.28
CA CYS A 139 12.07 -2.86 4.61
C CYS A 139 12.88 -3.68 5.63
N PRO A 140 12.72 -5.03 5.66
CA PRO A 140 13.37 -5.88 6.65
C PRO A 140 14.75 -6.39 6.20
N VAL A 141 15.15 -6.12 4.96
CA VAL A 141 16.34 -6.71 4.33
C VAL A 141 17.62 -6.30 5.07
N PRO A 142 18.52 -7.24 5.45
CA PRO A 142 19.71 -6.93 6.24
C PRO A 142 20.59 -5.83 5.67
N LYS A 143 20.79 -5.80 4.34
CA LYS A 143 21.57 -4.77 3.66
C LYS A 143 21.02 -3.35 3.92
N ILE A 144 19.71 -3.19 4.03
CA ILE A 144 19.05 -1.91 4.32
C ILE A 144 19.12 -1.60 5.81
N VAL A 145 18.74 -2.58 6.63
CA VAL A 145 18.69 -2.44 8.11
C VAL A 145 20.08 -2.14 8.71
N ASN A 146 21.13 -2.76 8.19
CA ASN A 146 22.51 -2.54 8.65
C ASN A 146 23.04 -1.12 8.33
N ASN A 147 22.40 -0.43 7.37
CA ASN A 147 22.65 0.97 7.06
C ASN A 147 21.75 1.94 7.86
N HIS A 148 21.07 1.46 8.91
CA HIS A 148 20.12 2.23 9.70
C HIS A 148 18.91 2.76 8.92
N GLU A 149 18.57 2.12 7.80
CA GLU A 149 17.49 2.49 6.88
C GLU A 149 16.30 1.49 6.97
N GLY A 150 15.19 1.83 6.34
CA GLY A 150 14.02 0.98 6.31
C GLY A 150 13.46 0.70 7.71
N SER A 151 13.25 -0.56 8.07
CA SER A 151 12.69 -0.92 9.38
C SER A 151 13.61 -0.64 10.57
N ALA A 152 14.90 -0.32 10.36
CA ALA A 152 15.78 0.13 11.43
C ALA A 152 15.32 1.48 12.03
N LEU A 153 14.62 2.31 11.24
CA LEU A 153 14.06 3.59 11.69
C LEU A 153 12.96 3.40 12.74
N MET A 154 12.32 2.23 12.81
CA MET A 154 11.36 1.92 13.90
C MET A 154 12.01 2.01 15.30
N LYS A 155 13.31 1.82 15.40
CA LYS A 155 14.07 1.99 16.67
C LYS A 155 14.43 3.45 16.98
N GLN A 156 14.20 4.36 16.06
CA GLN A 156 14.62 5.76 16.12
C GLN A 156 13.48 6.69 15.66
N PRO A 157 12.34 6.72 16.40
CA PRO A 157 11.16 7.51 15.99
C PRO A 157 11.47 8.99 15.77
N GLU A 158 12.34 9.57 16.57
CA GLU A 158 12.76 10.98 16.42
C GLU A 158 13.50 11.23 15.10
N LEU A 159 14.41 10.33 14.69
CA LEU A 159 15.07 10.40 13.39
C LEU A 159 14.07 10.22 12.26
N ALA A 160 13.17 9.26 12.37
CA ALA A 160 12.09 9.04 11.41
C ALA A 160 11.23 10.30 11.23
N GLY A 161 10.85 10.94 12.33
CA GLY A 161 10.11 12.22 12.31
C GLY A 161 10.88 13.35 11.65
N ARG A 162 12.19 13.46 11.88
CA ARG A 162 13.04 14.46 11.18
C ARG A 162 13.08 14.22 9.67
N ILE A 163 13.18 12.95 9.25
CA ILE A 163 13.15 12.60 7.83
C ILE A 163 11.83 13.07 7.20
N VAL A 164 10.69 12.77 7.84
CA VAL A 164 9.38 13.20 7.34
C VAL A 164 9.31 14.73 7.22
N ARG A 165 9.72 15.47 8.25
CA ARG A 165 9.71 16.93 8.24
C ARG A 165 10.56 17.52 7.12
N GLU A 166 11.77 17.01 6.90
CA GLU A 166 12.65 17.53 5.83
C GLU A 166 12.10 17.18 4.44
N VAL A 167 11.52 15.99 4.23
CA VAL A 167 10.85 15.66 2.97
C VAL A 167 9.63 16.55 2.77
N LYS A 168 8.77 16.69 3.79
CA LYS A 168 7.55 17.52 3.72
C LYS A 168 7.85 18.99 3.41
N LYS A 169 8.92 19.52 3.97
CA LYS A 169 9.38 20.89 3.70
C LYS A 169 9.91 21.06 2.27
N ALA A 170 10.45 20.01 1.68
CA ALA A 170 11.16 20.06 0.41
C ALA A 170 10.22 19.92 -0.81
N VAL A 171 9.01 19.35 -0.65
CA VAL A 171 8.08 19.07 -1.75
C VAL A 171 6.68 19.62 -1.47
N SER A 172 5.95 19.93 -2.55
CA SER A 172 4.52 20.29 -2.49
C SER A 172 3.60 19.05 -2.55
N LEU A 173 4.12 17.94 -3.02
CA LEU A 173 3.39 16.66 -3.10
C LEU A 173 3.01 16.14 -1.71
N PRO A 174 1.91 15.37 -1.59
CA PRO A 174 1.63 14.61 -0.38
C PRO A 174 2.81 13.69 -0.01
N VAL A 175 3.09 13.58 1.29
CA VAL A 175 4.15 12.73 1.84
C VAL A 175 3.53 11.62 2.67
N THR A 176 3.73 10.37 2.28
CA THR A 176 3.23 9.20 2.99
C THR A 176 4.37 8.38 3.59
N VAL A 177 4.07 7.57 4.60
CA VAL A 177 5.08 6.73 5.25
C VAL A 177 4.62 5.29 5.33
N LYS A 178 5.45 4.33 4.89
CA LYS A 178 5.16 2.91 5.02
C LYS A 178 6.08 2.23 6.03
N PHE A 179 5.49 1.63 7.08
CA PHE A 179 6.23 1.00 8.17
C PHE A 179 5.61 -0.32 8.64
N ARG A 180 6.17 -0.92 9.68
CA ARG A 180 5.77 -2.19 10.30
C ARG A 180 5.28 -1.99 11.74
N LEU A 181 4.93 -3.08 12.45
CA LEU A 181 4.50 -3.02 13.85
C LEU A 181 5.63 -2.69 14.83
N GLY A 182 6.86 -2.82 14.40
CA GLY A 182 8.05 -2.62 15.19
C GLY A 182 9.23 -3.39 14.61
N PHE A 183 10.37 -3.36 15.32
CA PHE A 183 11.57 -4.07 14.89
C PHE A 183 11.50 -5.57 15.18
N ASP A 184 11.11 -5.93 16.38
CA ASP A 184 10.93 -7.29 16.87
C ASP A 184 9.71 -7.36 17.81
N GLU A 185 9.47 -8.53 18.41
CA GLU A 185 8.29 -8.74 19.26
C GLU A 185 8.33 -7.90 20.55
N ALA A 186 9.53 -7.70 21.13
CA ALA A 186 9.73 -6.91 22.34
C ALA A 186 9.67 -5.40 22.09
N HIS A 187 9.86 -4.98 20.83
CA HIS A 187 9.92 -3.57 20.43
C HIS A 187 8.83 -3.26 19.39
N LYS A 188 7.59 -3.66 19.68
CA LYS A 188 6.41 -3.20 18.95
C LYS A 188 6.04 -1.79 19.40
N ASN A 189 6.09 -0.83 18.50
CA ASN A 189 5.83 0.58 18.78
C ASN A 189 5.02 1.28 17.67
N ALA A 190 4.22 0.52 16.90
CA ALA A 190 3.51 1.06 15.75
C ALA A 190 2.61 2.25 16.06
N VAL A 191 1.90 2.23 17.21
CA VAL A 191 1.00 3.31 17.64
C VAL A 191 1.79 4.59 17.94
N GLU A 192 2.86 4.47 18.74
CA GLU A 192 3.74 5.60 19.05
C GLU A 192 4.40 6.15 17.79
N PHE A 193 4.91 5.25 16.94
CA PHE A 193 5.52 5.61 15.67
C PHE A 193 4.55 6.35 14.74
N ALA A 194 3.30 5.90 14.67
CA ALA A 194 2.26 6.56 13.87
C ALA A 194 2.00 7.99 14.34
N ARG A 195 1.93 8.22 15.66
CA ARG A 195 1.79 9.57 16.24
C ARG A 195 2.98 10.47 15.87
N VAL A 196 4.20 9.94 15.95
CA VAL A 196 5.39 10.70 15.52
C VAL A 196 5.32 11.05 14.03
N MET A 197 4.81 10.16 13.18
CA MET A 197 4.62 10.46 11.74
C MET A 197 3.57 11.57 11.54
N GLU A 198 2.45 11.51 12.26
CA GLU A 198 1.40 12.54 12.26
C GLU A 198 1.95 13.90 12.71
N ASP A 199 2.61 13.96 13.86
CA ASP A 199 3.22 15.17 14.41
C ASP A 199 4.34 15.74 13.52
N SER A 200 4.90 14.91 12.67
CA SER A 200 5.95 15.30 11.71
C SER A 200 5.40 15.76 10.36
N GLY A 201 4.06 15.71 10.16
CA GLY A 201 3.38 16.24 8.99
C GLY A 201 3.23 15.23 7.84
N ALA A 202 3.27 13.93 8.11
CA ALA A 202 2.86 12.94 7.11
C ALA A 202 1.39 13.15 6.71
N ASP A 203 1.05 12.93 5.43
CA ASP A 203 -0.33 13.07 4.93
C ASP A 203 -1.12 11.76 5.02
N ALA A 204 -0.45 10.61 5.04
CA ALA A 204 -1.04 9.28 5.27
C ALA A 204 0.04 8.27 5.70
N ILE A 205 -0.40 7.15 6.26
CA ILE A 205 0.49 6.06 6.66
C ILE A 205 0.00 4.71 6.12
N ALA A 206 0.94 3.82 5.76
CA ALA A 206 0.66 2.44 5.41
C ALA A 206 1.32 1.49 6.41
N VAL A 207 0.53 0.65 7.09
CA VAL A 207 1.00 -0.19 8.19
C VAL A 207 0.97 -1.65 7.80
N HIS A 208 2.14 -2.30 7.81
CA HIS A 208 2.22 -3.75 7.65
C HIS A 208 2.10 -4.45 9.01
N GLY A 209 1.08 -5.30 9.16
CA GLY A 209 0.74 -6.01 10.39
C GLY A 209 1.77 -7.08 10.84
N ARG A 210 3.06 -6.85 10.64
CA ARG A 210 4.18 -7.70 11.10
C ARG A 210 5.35 -6.86 11.59
N THR A 211 6.14 -7.41 12.50
CA THR A 211 7.44 -6.83 12.86
C THR A 211 8.49 -7.06 11.77
N ARG A 212 9.62 -6.38 11.86
CA ARG A 212 10.77 -6.62 10.96
C ARG A 212 11.28 -8.06 11.06
N GLU A 213 11.39 -8.58 12.27
CA GLU A 213 11.94 -9.91 12.53
C GLU A 213 11.05 -11.04 11.98
N GLN A 214 9.74 -10.85 12.01
CA GLN A 214 8.79 -11.78 11.40
C GLN A 214 8.96 -11.90 9.87
N TYR A 215 9.52 -10.91 9.19
CA TYR A 215 9.55 -10.88 7.72
C TYR A 215 8.16 -11.11 7.10
N TYR A 216 7.83 -12.38 6.83
CA TYR A 216 6.55 -12.85 6.29
C TYR A 216 6.02 -14.09 7.01
N SER A 217 6.65 -14.52 8.10
CA SER A 217 6.22 -15.66 8.91
C SER A 217 5.00 -15.32 9.76
N GLY A 218 4.27 -16.33 10.20
CA GLY A 218 3.06 -16.18 10.97
C GLY A 218 1.93 -15.47 10.21
N ARG A 219 1.03 -14.81 10.94
CA ARG A 219 -0.06 -14.01 10.38
C ARG A 219 0.17 -12.52 10.63
N ALA A 220 -0.35 -11.67 9.76
CA ALA A 220 -0.40 -10.24 10.00
C ALA A 220 -1.38 -9.94 11.15
N ASP A 221 -0.94 -9.14 12.10
CA ASP A 221 -1.73 -8.69 13.23
C ASP A 221 -2.58 -7.49 12.81
N TRP A 222 -3.83 -7.75 12.43
CA TRP A 222 -4.77 -6.71 12.00
C TRP A 222 -5.31 -5.91 13.18
N GLU A 223 -5.33 -6.51 14.38
CA GLU A 223 -5.72 -5.80 15.60
C GLU A 223 -4.74 -4.67 15.92
N ALA A 224 -3.44 -4.90 15.76
CA ALA A 224 -2.44 -3.85 15.92
C ALA A 224 -2.61 -2.73 14.87
N ILE A 225 -3.06 -3.04 13.64
CA ILE A 225 -3.40 -2.01 12.64
C ILE A 225 -4.63 -1.21 13.09
N ARG A 226 -5.66 -1.85 13.67
CA ARG A 226 -6.84 -1.18 14.23
C ARG A 226 -6.42 -0.18 15.32
N GLN A 227 -5.55 -0.60 16.25
CA GLN A 227 -5.04 0.26 17.31
C GLN A 227 -4.30 1.49 16.75
N VAL A 228 -3.53 1.33 15.67
CA VAL A 228 -2.92 2.47 14.97
C VAL A 228 -4.01 3.38 14.39
N LYS A 229 -5.03 2.83 13.71
CA LYS A 229 -6.13 3.62 13.12
C LYS A 229 -6.90 4.41 14.18
N GLU A 230 -7.09 3.87 15.35
CA GLU A 230 -7.77 4.54 16.46
C GLU A 230 -6.92 5.63 17.15
N ALA A 231 -5.59 5.55 16.98
CA ALA A 231 -4.66 6.42 17.69
C ALA A 231 -4.27 7.70 16.94
N VAL A 232 -4.58 7.79 15.62
CA VAL A 232 -4.22 8.91 14.75
C VAL A 232 -5.41 9.38 13.92
N SER A 233 -5.38 10.63 13.47
CA SER A 233 -6.36 11.22 12.55
C SER A 233 -5.99 11.02 11.10
N LEU A 234 -4.72 10.67 10.81
CA LEU A 234 -4.24 10.39 9.47
C LEU A 234 -4.99 9.25 8.78
N PRO A 235 -5.12 9.29 7.44
CA PRO A 235 -5.48 8.12 6.66
C PRO A 235 -4.52 6.95 6.92
N VAL A 236 -5.09 5.78 7.25
CA VAL A 236 -4.35 4.54 7.51
C VAL A 236 -4.65 3.52 6.43
N ILE A 237 -3.62 3.11 5.69
CA ILE A 237 -3.68 2.05 4.69
C ILE A 237 -3.23 0.73 5.31
N ALA A 238 -4.13 -0.25 5.40
CA ALA A 238 -3.82 -1.55 5.99
C ALA A 238 -3.08 -2.46 5.00
N ASN A 239 -2.02 -3.11 5.47
CA ASN A 239 -1.21 -4.03 4.67
C ASN A 239 -0.88 -5.31 5.46
N GLY A 240 -0.94 -6.45 4.79
CA GLY A 240 -0.56 -7.77 5.32
C GLY A 240 -1.64 -8.81 5.11
N ASP A 241 -1.27 -9.94 4.50
CA ASP A 241 -2.09 -11.13 4.24
C ASP A 241 -3.38 -10.89 3.44
N ILE A 242 -3.44 -9.85 2.62
CA ILE A 242 -4.51 -9.64 1.65
C ILE A 242 -4.20 -10.51 0.43
N LEU A 243 -4.74 -11.73 0.44
CA LEU A 243 -4.48 -12.76 -0.55
C LEU A 243 -5.73 -13.13 -1.38
N SER A 244 -6.88 -12.55 -1.03
CA SER A 244 -8.17 -12.74 -1.71
C SER A 244 -9.10 -11.55 -1.48
N ALA A 245 -10.23 -11.54 -2.18
CA ALA A 245 -11.28 -10.55 -2.00
C ALA A 245 -11.90 -10.62 -0.58
N GLU A 246 -12.08 -11.81 -0.04
CA GLU A 246 -12.61 -12.03 1.32
C GLU A 246 -11.66 -11.46 2.37
N ALA A 247 -10.34 -11.67 2.20
CA ALA A 247 -9.34 -11.10 3.10
C ALA A 247 -9.34 -9.56 3.04
N ALA A 248 -9.61 -8.98 1.87
CA ALA A 248 -9.73 -7.53 1.71
C ALA A 248 -10.95 -6.95 2.42
N LEU A 249 -12.09 -7.64 2.38
CA LEU A 249 -13.28 -7.24 3.15
C LEU A 249 -13.04 -7.40 4.65
N ALA A 250 -12.46 -8.52 5.07
CA ALA A 250 -12.20 -8.80 6.49
C ALA A 250 -11.24 -7.79 7.13
N ILE A 251 -10.12 -7.44 6.46
CA ILE A 251 -9.18 -6.44 7.00
C ILE A 251 -9.83 -5.06 7.09
N ARG A 252 -10.64 -4.66 6.10
CA ARG A 252 -11.39 -3.41 6.13
C ARG A 252 -12.33 -3.36 7.34
N GLU A 253 -13.11 -4.41 7.55
CA GLU A 253 -14.06 -4.49 8.65
C GLU A 253 -13.37 -4.52 10.01
N GLN A 254 -12.32 -5.34 10.15
CA GLN A 254 -11.63 -5.52 11.42
C GLN A 254 -10.81 -4.30 11.82
N THR A 255 -10.21 -3.60 10.86
CA THR A 255 -9.28 -2.49 11.17
C THR A 255 -9.91 -1.10 11.09
N GLY A 256 -11.01 -0.94 10.37
CA GLY A 256 -11.59 0.37 10.07
C GLY A 256 -10.67 1.27 9.23
N CYS A 257 -9.70 0.68 8.50
CA CYS A 257 -8.73 1.41 7.67
C CYS A 257 -9.39 2.22 6.54
N ASP A 258 -8.68 3.19 6.03
CA ASP A 258 -9.15 4.10 4.97
C ASP A 258 -8.79 3.61 3.56
N GLY A 259 -8.04 2.53 3.45
CA GLY A 259 -7.66 1.85 2.22
C GLY A 259 -6.82 0.61 2.51
N ILE A 260 -6.53 -0.16 1.49
CA ILE A 260 -5.75 -1.40 1.61
C ILE A 260 -4.59 -1.45 0.62
N MET A 261 -3.51 -2.09 1.03
CA MET A 261 -2.33 -2.29 0.18
C MET A 261 -2.06 -3.77 -0.02
N VAL A 262 -2.20 -4.23 -1.27
CA VAL A 262 -1.95 -5.61 -1.69
C VAL A 262 -0.51 -5.74 -2.14
N ALA A 263 0.24 -6.68 -1.59
CA ALA A 263 1.60 -7.00 -2.02
C ALA A 263 1.68 -8.44 -2.54
N ARG A 264 2.03 -9.41 -1.71
CA ARG A 264 2.25 -10.81 -2.13
C ARG A 264 1.06 -11.46 -2.83
N GLY A 265 -0.16 -11.04 -2.52
CA GLY A 265 -1.39 -11.53 -3.17
C GLY A 265 -1.47 -11.24 -4.67
N SER A 266 -0.74 -10.22 -5.15
CA SER A 266 -0.69 -9.87 -6.58
C SER A 266 0.36 -10.66 -7.38
N LYS A 267 1.28 -11.39 -6.75
CA LYS A 267 2.35 -12.12 -7.45
C LYS A 267 1.78 -13.20 -8.36
N GLY A 268 1.95 -13.03 -9.67
CA GLY A 268 1.36 -13.93 -10.67
C GLY A 268 -0.18 -13.89 -10.69
N ASN A 269 -0.78 -12.91 -10.02
CA ASN A 269 -2.23 -12.72 -9.90
C ASN A 269 -2.61 -11.24 -9.90
N PRO A 270 -2.39 -10.50 -10.98
CA PRO A 270 -2.87 -9.11 -11.05
C PRO A 270 -4.40 -9.00 -11.00
N TRP A 271 -5.14 -10.04 -11.32
CA TRP A 271 -6.60 -10.08 -11.26
C TRP A 271 -7.18 -9.88 -9.86
N ILE A 272 -6.38 -10.08 -8.81
CA ILE A 272 -6.79 -9.85 -7.42
C ILE A 272 -7.40 -8.44 -7.22
N PHE A 273 -6.95 -7.44 -7.99
CA PHE A 273 -7.47 -6.08 -7.89
C PHE A 273 -8.91 -5.98 -8.39
N ARG A 274 -9.26 -6.60 -9.53
CA ARG A 274 -10.64 -6.63 -10.02
C ARG A 274 -11.57 -7.42 -9.09
N GLU A 275 -11.05 -8.51 -8.50
CA GLU A 275 -11.80 -9.34 -7.54
C GLU A 275 -12.11 -8.55 -6.27
N ILE A 276 -11.12 -7.88 -5.69
CA ILE A 276 -11.29 -7.01 -4.52
C ILE A 276 -12.25 -5.86 -4.83
N ARG A 277 -12.12 -5.22 -5.99
CA ARG A 277 -13.00 -4.11 -6.38
C ARG A 277 -14.46 -4.54 -6.51
N ALA A 278 -14.73 -5.69 -7.11
CA ALA A 278 -16.07 -6.27 -7.18
C ALA A 278 -16.64 -6.51 -5.77
N ALA A 279 -15.87 -7.16 -4.90
CA ALA A 279 -16.29 -7.44 -3.52
C ALA A 279 -16.57 -6.15 -2.72
N LEU A 280 -15.71 -5.13 -2.83
CA LEU A 280 -15.90 -3.84 -2.16
C LEU A 280 -17.17 -3.09 -2.61
N ARG A 281 -17.64 -3.33 -3.85
CA ARG A 281 -18.89 -2.79 -4.38
C ARG A 281 -20.11 -3.67 -4.11
N GLY A 282 -19.92 -4.84 -3.45
CA GLY A 282 -20.99 -5.82 -3.25
C GLY A 282 -21.43 -6.51 -4.53
N GLU A 283 -20.59 -6.50 -5.56
CA GLU A 283 -20.82 -7.19 -6.84
C GLU A 283 -20.31 -8.64 -6.76
N PRO A 284 -20.82 -9.55 -7.61
CA PRO A 284 -20.26 -10.90 -7.72
C PRO A 284 -18.76 -10.86 -8.05
N VAL A 285 -17.97 -11.57 -7.25
CA VAL A 285 -16.53 -11.68 -7.50
C VAL A 285 -16.31 -12.47 -8.79
N PRO A 286 -15.52 -11.94 -9.76
CA PRO A 286 -15.20 -12.64 -11.00
C PRO A 286 -14.57 -14.01 -10.75
N ALA A 287 -14.83 -14.97 -11.64
CA ALA A 287 -14.18 -16.28 -11.57
C ALA A 287 -12.66 -16.13 -11.66
N PRO A 288 -11.88 -17.00 -10.99
CA PRO A 288 -10.43 -17.05 -11.13
C PRO A 288 -10.00 -17.23 -12.60
N PRO A 289 -8.83 -16.67 -13.00
CA PRO A 289 -8.34 -16.80 -14.37
C PRO A 289 -8.09 -18.26 -14.74
N THR A 290 -8.46 -18.62 -15.96
CA THR A 290 -8.15 -19.92 -16.58
C THR A 290 -6.64 -20.09 -16.77
N ALA A 291 -6.20 -21.32 -17.03
CA ALA A 291 -4.81 -21.59 -17.37
C ALA A 291 -4.32 -20.78 -18.59
N GLN A 292 -5.18 -20.66 -19.62
CA GLN A 292 -4.83 -19.89 -20.82
C GLN A 292 -4.69 -18.39 -20.52
N GLU A 293 -5.63 -17.79 -19.79
CA GLU A 293 -5.53 -16.37 -19.40
C GLU A 293 -4.26 -16.10 -18.58
N ARG A 294 -3.82 -17.04 -17.74
CA ARG A 294 -2.57 -16.91 -16.97
C ARG A 294 -1.34 -16.95 -17.88
N ILE A 295 -1.34 -17.79 -18.92
CA ILE A 295 -0.27 -17.85 -19.93
C ILE A 295 -0.27 -16.57 -20.76
N ASP A 296 -1.42 -16.10 -21.22
CA ASP A 296 -1.53 -14.87 -22.01
C ASP A 296 -1.05 -13.65 -21.22
N MET A 297 -1.40 -13.56 -19.94
CA MET A 297 -0.91 -12.50 -19.05
C MET A 297 0.61 -12.59 -18.82
N LEU A 298 1.15 -13.80 -18.66
CA LEU A 298 2.59 -14.01 -18.54
C LEU A 298 3.33 -13.53 -19.79
N LEU A 299 2.84 -13.87 -20.99
CA LEU A 299 3.43 -13.43 -22.26
C LEU A 299 3.33 -11.91 -22.43
N ARG A 300 2.20 -11.33 -22.07
CA ARG A 300 2.02 -9.88 -22.08
C ARG A 300 2.97 -9.17 -21.11
N HIS A 301 3.12 -9.71 -19.88
CA HIS A 301 4.08 -9.19 -18.91
C HIS A 301 5.51 -9.24 -19.47
N ALA A 302 5.89 -10.38 -20.07
CA ALA A 302 7.21 -10.52 -20.68
C ALA A 302 7.46 -9.51 -21.80
N ALA A 303 6.46 -9.28 -22.67
CA ALA A 303 6.57 -8.29 -23.74
C ALA A 303 6.77 -6.86 -23.17
N LEU A 304 6.04 -6.48 -22.11
CA LEU A 304 6.23 -5.21 -21.43
C LEU A 304 7.61 -5.10 -20.78
N CYS A 305 8.08 -6.16 -20.08
CA CYS A 305 9.43 -6.19 -19.51
C CYS A 305 10.52 -6.01 -20.58
N VAL A 306 10.37 -6.67 -21.74
CA VAL A 306 11.30 -6.50 -22.86
C VAL A 306 11.25 -5.08 -23.41
N ARG A 307 10.06 -4.50 -23.56
CA ARG A 307 9.87 -3.12 -24.02
C ARG A 307 10.59 -2.10 -23.14
N TYR A 308 10.49 -2.22 -21.83
CA TYR A 308 11.03 -1.21 -20.89
C TYR A 308 12.48 -1.48 -20.45
N LYS A 309 12.93 -2.74 -20.44
CA LYS A 309 14.24 -3.14 -19.90
C LYS A 309 15.18 -3.78 -20.92
N GLY A 310 14.71 -3.96 -22.16
CA GLY A 310 15.41 -4.74 -23.17
C GLY A 310 15.29 -6.25 -22.93
N GLU A 311 15.51 -7.05 -23.97
CA GLU A 311 15.27 -8.50 -23.96
C GLU A 311 16.13 -9.23 -22.94
N TYR A 312 17.43 -8.89 -22.87
CA TYR A 312 18.36 -9.55 -21.95
C TYR A 312 17.91 -9.47 -20.49
N THR A 313 17.53 -8.29 -20.02
CA THR A 313 17.09 -8.06 -18.63
C THR A 313 15.67 -8.55 -18.44
N GLY A 314 14.77 -8.17 -19.33
CA GLY A 314 13.34 -8.47 -19.24
C GLY A 314 13.06 -9.96 -19.12
N ILE A 315 13.65 -10.78 -20.00
CA ILE A 315 13.45 -12.25 -19.97
C ILE A 315 14.01 -12.88 -18.69
N ARG A 316 15.17 -12.44 -18.22
CA ARG A 316 15.74 -12.98 -16.96
C ARG A 316 14.90 -12.64 -15.74
N GLU A 317 14.37 -11.44 -15.69
CA GLU A 317 13.47 -11.04 -14.59
C GLU A 317 12.12 -11.76 -14.65
N MET A 318 11.64 -12.09 -15.84
CA MET A 318 10.41 -12.86 -16.02
C MET A 318 10.45 -14.29 -15.47
N ARG A 319 11.62 -14.90 -15.30
CA ARG A 319 11.76 -16.27 -14.77
C ARG A 319 11.03 -16.47 -13.42
N LYS A 320 11.17 -15.51 -12.52
CA LYS A 320 10.45 -15.53 -11.21
C LYS A 320 8.94 -15.31 -11.38
N HIS A 321 8.53 -14.42 -12.28
CA HIS A 321 7.12 -14.16 -12.55
C HIS A 321 6.45 -15.37 -13.22
N ALA A 322 7.13 -16.01 -14.17
CA ALA A 322 6.65 -17.25 -14.80
C ALA A 322 6.35 -18.33 -13.75
N ALA A 323 7.22 -18.48 -12.73
CA ALA A 323 6.98 -19.44 -11.65
C ALA A 323 5.70 -19.12 -10.85
N TRP A 324 5.36 -17.84 -10.66
CA TRP A 324 4.13 -17.44 -9.98
C TRP A 324 2.89 -17.59 -10.87
N TYR A 325 2.93 -17.15 -12.13
CA TYR A 325 1.82 -17.31 -13.05
C TYR A 325 1.45 -18.77 -13.32
N THR A 326 2.44 -19.67 -13.32
CA THR A 326 2.23 -21.10 -13.62
C THR A 326 2.04 -21.96 -12.37
N ALA A 327 2.07 -21.38 -11.16
CA ALA A 327 1.88 -22.12 -9.91
C ALA A 327 0.54 -22.88 -9.92
N GLY A 328 0.58 -24.20 -9.63
CA GLY A 328 -0.60 -25.07 -9.61
C GLY A 328 -1.09 -25.55 -10.99
N LEU A 329 -0.52 -25.10 -12.10
CA LEU A 329 -0.84 -25.65 -13.43
C LEU A 329 -0.20 -27.03 -13.61
N ARG A 330 -0.87 -27.90 -14.39
CA ARG A 330 -0.32 -29.22 -14.75
C ARG A 330 1.02 -29.04 -15.47
N GLY A 331 2.06 -29.75 -15.02
CA GLY A 331 3.40 -29.64 -15.61
C GLY A 331 4.21 -28.43 -15.19
N SER A 332 3.72 -27.61 -14.25
CA SER A 332 4.37 -26.35 -13.82
C SER A 332 5.83 -26.51 -13.35
N SER A 333 6.19 -27.65 -12.77
CA SER A 333 7.59 -27.92 -12.34
C SER A 333 8.54 -28.05 -13.52
N ARG A 334 8.15 -28.77 -14.57
CA ARG A 334 8.91 -28.89 -15.82
C ARG A 334 8.97 -27.54 -16.53
N LEU A 335 7.85 -26.86 -16.66
CA LEU A 335 7.77 -25.55 -17.31
C LEU A 335 8.70 -24.52 -16.65
N ARG A 336 8.81 -24.52 -15.30
CA ARG A 336 9.76 -23.65 -14.58
C ARG A 336 11.21 -23.93 -14.91
N GLN A 337 11.58 -25.21 -15.09
CA GLN A 337 12.95 -25.59 -15.51
C GLN A 337 13.23 -25.07 -16.93
N GLU A 338 12.29 -25.26 -17.86
CA GLU A 338 12.41 -24.84 -19.26
C GLU A 338 12.47 -23.31 -19.37
N VAL A 339 11.62 -22.57 -18.65
CA VAL A 339 11.64 -21.08 -18.61
C VAL A 339 12.97 -20.53 -18.11
N ASN A 340 13.66 -21.22 -17.21
CA ASN A 340 14.98 -20.78 -16.73
C ASN A 340 16.07 -20.82 -17.81
N GLN A 341 15.86 -21.57 -18.89
CA GLN A 341 16.80 -21.67 -20.03
C GLN A 341 16.48 -20.67 -21.14
N VAL A 342 15.25 -20.13 -21.15
CA VAL A 342 14.80 -19.18 -22.18
C VAL A 342 15.61 -17.87 -22.08
N THR A 343 16.02 -17.36 -23.24
CA THR A 343 16.85 -16.15 -23.38
C THR A 343 16.19 -15.04 -24.20
N THR A 344 15.19 -15.38 -25.02
CA THR A 344 14.45 -14.45 -25.87
C THR A 344 12.94 -14.53 -25.67
N LEU A 345 12.24 -13.45 -26.00
CA LEU A 345 10.78 -13.40 -25.94
C LEU A 345 10.14 -14.43 -26.90
N LYS A 346 10.76 -14.65 -28.05
CA LYS A 346 10.31 -15.66 -29.03
C LYS A 346 10.36 -17.05 -28.44
N GLU A 347 11.49 -17.45 -27.85
CA GLU A 347 11.62 -18.76 -27.18
C GLU A 347 10.59 -18.93 -26.04
N LEU A 348 10.31 -17.88 -25.27
CA LEU A 348 9.30 -17.92 -24.22
C LEU A 348 7.89 -18.14 -24.83
N TYR A 349 7.57 -17.46 -25.92
CA TYR A 349 6.31 -17.61 -26.62
C TYR A 349 6.13 -19.04 -27.16
N GLU A 350 7.12 -19.57 -27.88
CA GLU A 350 7.12 -20.93 -28.44
C GLU A 350 6.96 -22.00 -27.35
N LEU A 351 7.66 -21.81 -26.22
CA LEU A 351 7.57 -22.70 -25.06
C LEU A 351 6.17 -22.73 -24.46
N LEU A 352 5.54 -21.56 -24.30
CA LEU A 352 4.26 -21.45 -23.59
C LEU A 352 3.05 -21.76 -24.45
N THR A 353 3.14 -21.57 -25.79
CA THR A 353 2.06 -21.86 -26.74
C THR A 353 2.15 -23.23 -27.39
N GLY A 354 3.28 -23.94 -27.24
CA GLY A 354 3.53 -25.20 -27.91
C GLY A 354 3.79 -25.07 -29.42
N SER A 355 3.98 -23.83 -29.92
CA SER A 355 4.26 -23.51 -31.32
C SER A 355 5.77 -23.67 -31.59
N ARG A 356 6.27 -24.92 -31.64
CA ARG A 356 7.63 -25.22 -32.12
C ARG A 356 7.64 -25.60 -33.59
#